data_667b50eb154adb3bf7e8049a8b09f892
#
_entry.id   667b50eb154adb3bf7e8049a8b09f892
#
_cell.length_a   1.000
_cell.length_b   1.000
_cell.length_c   1.000
_cell.angle_alpha   90.00
_cell.angle_beta   90.00
_cell.angle_gamma   90.00
#
_symmetry.space_group_name_H-M   'P 1'
#
loop_
_entity.id
_entity.type
_entity.pdbx_description
1 polymer ?
#
loop_
_entity_poly.entity_id
_entity_poly.type
_entity_poly.pdbx_seq_one_letter_code
_entity_poly.pdbx_strand_id
1 'polypeptide(L)'
;CGYPNAQSFTRAFTAVYGLSPTRYRAEGAHVAFRQALAQGDASAVAYVVDVRWVPMVPLAGIAHRGPYMQVGKAFEVAYTRMAAQGLARPDMRWMAVYYDDPFAVPEAQLHSRAGLSLPPNAGVPQLPLEPFTLGGGWCAVLRHQGPYATMRAAYQWLYGHWLVQSGYEAADRPVFEEYLNNPRDTPPELLLSDIYLPLVDGTASSQ
;
A
#
# COMPACT_ATOMS: atom_id res chain seq x y z
N CYS A 1 5.31 19.35 2.48
CA CYS A 1 6.47 18.82 1.76
C CYS A 1 7.66 19.66 2.16
N GLY A 2 8.72 19.05 2.74
CA GLY A 2 9.91 19.75 3.28
C GLY A 2 10.87 20.36 2.25
N TYR A 3 10.41 20.70 1.04
CA TYR A 3 11.24 21.32 0.01
C TYR A 3 10.99 22.82 -0.04
N PRO A 4 12.06 23.66 -0.12
CA PRO A 4 11.94 25.10 -0.05
C PRO A 4 11.26 25.74 -1.29
N ASN A 5 11.19 25.03 -2.41
CA ASN A 5 10.49 25.46 -3.61
C ASN A 5 10.20 24.31 -4.59
N ALA A 6 9.34 24.57 -5.59
CA ALA A 6 8.94 23.57 -6.60
C ALA A 6 10.11 23.03 -7.43
N GLN A 7 11.17 23.81 -7.65
CA GLN A 7 12.34 23.38 -8.42
C GLN A 7 13.18 22.37 -7.64
N SER A 8 13.37 22.59 -6.33
CA SER A 8 14.06 21.65 -5.45
C SER A 8 13.30 20.33 -5.34
N PHE A 9 11.97 20.41 -5.20
CA PHE A 9 11.11 19.24 -5.28
C PHE A 9 11.24 18.49 -6.62
N THR A 10 11.15 19.22 -7.74
CA THR A 10 11.26 18.61 -9.07
C THR A 10 12.61 17.93 -9.30
N ARG A 11 13.71 18.52 -8.84
CA ARG A 11 15.05 17.90 -8.93
C ARG A 11 15.15 16.62 -8.11
N ALA A 12 14.73 16.68 -6.84
CA ALA A 12 14.75 15.51 -5.95
C ALA A 12 13.85 14.40 -6.49
N PHE A 13 12.64 14.75 -6.92
CA PHE A 13 11.72 13.80 -7.54
C PHE A 13 12.29 13.16 -8.81
N THR A 14 12.89 13.96 -9.70
CA THR A 14 13.49 13.46 -10.94
C THR A 14 14.71 12.56 -10.65
N ALA A 15 15.50 12.88 -9.63
CA ALA A 15 16.62 12.02 -9.21
C ALA A 15 16.16 10.63 -8.73
N VAL A 16 15.03 10.57 -8.04
CA VAL A 16 14.48 9.30 -7.52
C VAL A 16 13.70 8.53 -8.58
N TYR A 17 12.89 9.22 -9.39
CA TYR A 17 11.92 8.58 -10.29
C TYR A 17 12.32 8.61 -11.77
N GLY A 18 13.42 9.25 -12.13
CA GLY A 18 13.91 9.37 -13.51
C GLY A 18 13.08 10.28 -14.41
N LEU A 19 11.95 10.81 -13.93
CA LEU A 19 11.01 11.66 -14.65
C LEU A 19 10.60 12.85 -13.79
N SER A 20 10.27 14.00 -14.43
CA SER A 20 9.68 15.11 -13.69
C SER A 20 8.31 14.73 -13.08
N PRO A 21 7.87 15.38 -11.98
CA PRO A 21 6.57 15.09 -11.35
C PRO A 21 5.39 15.18 -12.33
N THR A 22 5.43 16.15 -13.24
CA THR A 22 4.39 16.37 -14.26
C THR A 22 4.35 15.22 -15.26
N ARG A 23 5.53 14.83 -15.74
CA ARG A 23 5.67 13.75 -16.71
C ARG A 23 5.34 12.40 -16.08
N TYR A 24 5.78 12.15 -14.87
CA TYR A 24 5.44 10.96 -14.08
C TYR A 24 3.91 10.81 -13.89
N ARG A 25 3.21 11.92 -13.58
CA ARG A 25 1.75 11.95 -13.47
C ARG A 25 1.05 11.64 -14.79
N ALA A 26 1.55 12.21 -15.90
CA ALA A 26 0.96 12.03 -17.23
C ALA A 26 1.20 10.63 -17.80
N GLU A 27 2.38 10.06 -17.56
CA GLU A 27 2.79 8.79 -18.16
C GLU A 27 2.48 7.56 -17.26
N GLY A 28 2.27 7.76 -15.95
CA GLY A 28 1.84 6.75 -14.99
C GLY A 28 2.74 5.53 -14.83
N ALA A 29 3.97 5.56 -15.34
CA ALA A 29 4.84 4.41 -15.37
C ALA A 29 6.29 4.74 -15.04
N HIS A 30 6.92 3.87 -14.28
CA HIS A 30 8.34 3.89 -14.03
C HIS A 30 9.11 3.56 -15.32
N VAL A 31 10.07 4.41 -15.73
CA VAL A 31 10.88 4.19 -16.94
C VAL A 31 11.62 2.86 -16.88
N ALA A 32 12.19 2.52 -15.74
CA ALA A 32 12.88 1.24 -15.53
C ALA A 32 11.94 0.03 -15.73
N PHE A 33 10.69 0.13 -15.28
CA PHE A 33 9.69 -0.92 -15.47
C PHE A 33 9.24 -1.05 -16.93
N ARG A 34 9.05 0.09 -17.63
CA ARG A 34 8.78 0.06 -19.09
C ARG A 34 9.93 -0.55 -19.87
N GLN A 35 11.17 -0.25 -19.51
CA GLN A 35 12.35 -0.83 -20.16
C GLN A 35 12.43 -2.34 -19.90
N ALA A 36 12.14 -2.80 -18.69
CA ALA A 36 12.08 -4.22 -18.36
C ALA A 36 10.96 -4.95 -19.13
N LEU A 37 9.77 -4.36 -19.23
CA LEU A 37 8.66 -4.91 -20.05
C LEU A 37 8.98 -4.90 -21.55
N ALA A 38 9.59 -3.83 -22.06
CA ALA A 38 9.95 -3.72 -23.48
C ALA A 38 11.07 -4.68 -23.90
N GLN A 39 11.91 -5.10 -22.96
CA GLN A 39 12.99 -6.06 -23.16
C GLN A 39 12.54 -7.53 -22.95
N GLY A 40 11.26 -7.75 -22.66
CA GLY A 40 10.74 -9.11 -22.40
C GLY A 40 11.20 -9.69 -21.06
N ASP A 41 11.84 -8.89 -20.23
CA ASP A 41 12.45 -9.30 -18.97
C ASP A 41 11.49 -9.01 -17.78
N ALA A 42 10.23 -9.43 -17.95
CA ALA A 42 9.27 -9.47 -16.83
C ALA A 42 9.71 -10.43 -15.71
N SER A 43 10.77 -11.21 -15.95
CA SER A 43 11.38 -12.13 -14.97
C SER A 43 12.45 -11.46 -14.10
N ALA A 44 12.85 -10.22 -14.36
CA ALA A 44 13.98 -9.57 -13.67
C ALA A 44 13.67 -9.10 -12.24
N VAL A 45 12.39 -8.99 -11.84
CA VAL A 45 12.00 -8.73 -10.45
C VAL A 45 11.15 -9.90 -9.96
N ALA A 46 11.81 -10.93 -9.45
CA ALA A 46 11.14 -12.02 -8.76
C ALA A 46 10.65 -11.52 -7.40
N TYR A 47 9.37 -11.13 -7.31
CA TYR A 47 8.76 -10.88 -6.02
C TYR A 47 8.55 -12.21 -5.28
N VAL A 48 8.81 -12.19 -3.99
CA VAL A 48 8.54 -13.33 -3.12
C VAL A 48 7.13 -13.15 -2.55
N VAL A 49 6.29 -14.16 -2.72
CA VAL A 49 4.94 -14.21 -2.13
C VAL A 49 4.92 -15.30 -1.07
N ASP A 50 4.52 -14.92 0.14
CA ASP A 50 4.29 -15.82 1.26
C ASP A 50 2.78 -16.00 1.48
N VAL A 51 2.29 -17.24 1.39
CA VAL A 51 0.88 -17.53 1.65
C VAL A 51 0.72 -17.96 3.11
N ARG A 52 0.05 -17.12 3.87
CA ARG A 52 -0.09 -17.35 5.32
C ARG A 52 -1.43 -16.88 5.87
N TRP A 53 -1.80 -17.44 7.02
CA TRP A 53 -2.89 -16.91 7.82
C TRP A 53 -2.49 -15.58 8.45
N VAL A 54 -3.29 -14.55 8.25
CA VAL A 54 -3.10 -13.22 8.80
C VAL A 54 -4.11 -13.00 9.92
N PRO A 55 -3.67 -12.82 11.17
CA PRO A 55 -4.57 -12.52 12.28
C PRO A 55 -5.38 -11.25 12.03
N MET A 56 -6.57 -11.17 12.61
CA MET A 56 -7.37 -9.96 12.59
C MET A 56 -6.66 -8.85 13.38
N VAL A 57 -6.53 -7.69 12.76
CA VAL A 57 -5.91 -6.49 13.35
C VAL A 57 -6.98 -5.43 13.54
N PRO A 58 -7.33 -5.07 14.77
CA PRO A 58 -8.20 -3.94 15.05
C PRO A 58 -7.46 -2.62 14.80
N LEU A 59 -8.11 -1.70 14.08
CA LEU A 59 -7.56 -0.43 13.64
C LEU A 59 -8.52 0.72 13.95
N ALA A 60 -7.95 1.90 14.11
CA ALA A 60 -8.67 3.16 14.04
C ALA A 60 -8.17 3.95 12.84
N GLY A 61 -9.05 4.45 12.00
CA GLY A 61 -8.63 5.08 10.75
C GLY A 61 -9.52 6.19 10.25
N ILE A 62 -9.03 6.80 9.17
CA ILE A 62 -9.64 7.92 8.46
C ILE A 62 -9.94 7.47 7.03
N ALA A 63 -11.17 7.65 6.58
CA ALA A 63 -11.54 7.47 5.19
C ALA A 63 -10.81 8.48 4.29
N HIS A 64 -10.36 8.01 3.14
CA HIS A 64 -9.71 8.83 2.13
C HIS A 64 -10.41 8.64 0.79
N ARG A 65 -10.60 9.74 0.06
CA ARG A 65 -11.12 9.76 -1.30
C ARG A 65 -10.17 10.51 -2.20
N GLY A 66 -9.86 9.94 -3.36
CA GLY A 66 -8.94 10.50 -4.34
C GLY A 66 -7.71 9.64 -4.58
N PRO A 67 -6.66 10.22 -5.20
CA PRO A 67 -5.45 9.48 -5.59
C PRO A 67 -4.84 8.67 -4.43
N TYR A 68 -4.62 7.38 -4.61
CA TYR A 68 -4.03 6.52 -3.58
C TYR A 68 -2.65 7.00 -3.11
N MET A 69 -1.90 7.68 -3.98
CA MET A 69 -0.62 8.32 -3.61
C MET A 69 -0.77 9.44 -2.57
N GLN A 70 -1.99 9.90 -2.29
CA GLN A 70 -2.28 10.91 -1.27
C GLN A 70 -2.80 10.33 0.05
N VAL A 71 -2.88 9.00 0.19
CA VAL A 71 -3.34 8.32 1.42
C VAL A 71 -2.52 8.72 2.66
N GLY A 72 -1.28 9.15 2.47
CA GLY A 72 -0.42 9.70 3.53
C GLY A 72 -1.05 10.84 4.34
N LYS A 73 -1.91 11.65 3.71
CA LYS A 73 -2.67 12.71 4.41
C LYS A 73 -3.65 12.14 5.44
N ALA A 74 -4.31 11.03 5.09
CA ALA A 74 -5.22 10.35 6.01
C ALA A 74 -4.45 9.71 7.18
N PHE A 75 -3.26 9.18 6.94
CA PHE A 75 -2.37 8.70 8.01
C PHE A 75 -1.95 9.82 8.98
N GLU A 76 -1.59 10.99 8.47
CA GLU A 76 -1.23 12.14 9.32
C GLU A 76 -2.38 12.55 10.24
N VAL A 77 -3.59 12.61 9.70
CA VAL A 77 -4.80 12.89 10.48
C VAL A 77 -5.06 11.77 11.49
N ALA A 78 -5.00 10.50 11.08
CA ALA A 78 -5.21 9.36 11.96
C ALA A 78 -4.22 9.38 13.15
N TYR A 79 -2.93 9.55 12.87
CA TYR A 79 -1.90 9.63 13.92
C TYR A 79 -2.14 10.78 14.90
N THR A 80 -2.40 11.98 14.39
CA THR A 80 -2.66 13.17 15.22
C THR A 80 -3.86 12.95 16.13
N ARG A 81 -4.94 12.35 15.62
CA ARG A 81 -6.15 12.06 16.40
C ARG A 81 -5.94 10.96 17.42
N MET A 82 -5.18 9.91 17.08
CA MET A 82 -4.82 8.87 18.04
C MET A 82 -3.93 9.41 19.16
N ALA A 83 -2.95 10.25 18.84
CA ALA A 83 -2.11 10.90 19.83
C ALA A 83 -2.92 11.78 20.79
N ALA A 84 -3.86 12.57 20.27
CA ALA A 84 -4.74 13.41 21.10
C ALA A 84 -5.66 12.60 22.04
N GLN A 85 -5.96 11.34 21.70
CA GLN A 85 -6.76 10.43 22.53
C GLN A 85 -5.91 9.51 23.42
N GLY A 86 -4.59 9.68 23.45
CA GLY A 86 -3.67 8.84 24.23
C GLY A 86 -3.53 7.40 23.71
N LEU A 87 -3.90 7.16 22.46
CA LEU A 87 -3.87 5.84 21.82
C LEU A 87 -2.58 5.59 21.01
N ALA A 88 -1.77 6.63 20.77
CA ALA A 88 -0.54 6.52 19.99
C ALA A 88 0.54 5.75 20.74
N ARG A 89 1.23 4.84 20.03
CA ARG A 89 2.33 4.02 20.55
C ARG A 89 3.41 3.84 19.49
N PRO A 90 4.67 3.57 19.87
CA PRO A 90 5.76 3.37 18.92
C PRO A 90 5.60 2.10 18.05
N ASP A 91 4.92 1.08 18.56
CA ASP A 91 4.74 -0.24 17.92
C ASP A 91 3.46 -0.37 17.09
N MET A 92 2.79 0.74 16.79
CA MET A 92 1.60 0.72 15.95
C MET A 92 1.92 0.28 14.54
N ARG A 93 1.07 -0.61 14.01
CA ARG A 93 1.07 -0.98 12.60
C ARG A 93 0.35 0.09 11.79
N TRP A 94 0.94 0.48 10.68
CA TRP A 94 0.41 1.46 9.73
C TRP A 94 -0.15 0.71 8.54
N MET A 95 -1.46 0.71 8.39
CA MET A 95 -2.13 -0.11 7.39
C MET A 95 -3.16 0.71 6.60
N ALA A 96 -3.28 0.44 5.31
CA ALA A 96 -4.32 1.03 4.48
C ALA A 96 -5.06 -0.05 3.70
N VAL A 97 -6.37 0.15 3.52
CA VAL A 97 -7.23 -0.68 2.68
C VAL A 97 -7.67 0.11 1.46
N TYR A 98 -7.72 -0.57 0.30
CA TYR A 98 -8.01 -0.01 -1.01
C TYR A 98 -9.23 -0.72 -1.60
N TYR A 99 -10.31 0.05 -1.80
CA TYR A 99 -11.61 -0.53 -2.13
C TYR A 99 -11.86 -0.62 -3.64
N ASP A 100 -11.19 0.22 -4.42
CA ASP A 100 -11.44 0.35 -5.85
C ASP A 100 -10.22 -0.07 -6.68
N ASP A 101 -10.49 -0.60 -7.88
CA ASP A 101 -9.45 -0.83 -8.87
C ASP A 101 -9.03 0.51 -9.51
N PRO A 102 -7.78 0.96 -9.33
CA PRO A 102 -7.30 2.23 -9.88
C PRO A 102 -7.18 2.22 -11.42
N PHE A 103 -7.38 1.05 -12.06
CA PHE A 103 -7.44 0.96 -13.52
C PHE A 103 -8.87 1.11 -14.07
N ALA A 104 -9.89 0.87 -13.23
CA ALA A 104 -11.28 0.91 -13.61
C ALA A 104 -12.01 2.16 -13.12
N VAL A 105 -11.56 2.74 -11.98
CA VAL A 105 -12.22 3.89 -11.33
C VAL A 105 -11.39 5.16 -11.54
N PRO A 106 -12.01 6.31 -11.89
CA PRO A 106 -11.32 7.58 -11.98
C PRO A 106 -10.61 7.95 -10.68
N GLU A 107 -9.37 8.43 -10.77
CA GLU A 107 -8.48 8.70 -9.64
C GLU A 107 -9.13 9.57 -8.54
N ALA A 108 -9.94 10.58 -8.92
CA ALA A 108 -10.65 11.44 -7.98
C ALA A 108 -11.79 10.76 -7.21
N GLN A 109 -12.20 9.56 -7.65
CA GLN A 109 -13.29 8.80 -7.07
C GLN A 109 -12.82 7.58 -6.26
N LEU A 110 -11.53 7.28 -6.28
CA LEU A 110 -10.94 6.16 -5.55
C LEU A 110 -11.20 6.29 -4.04
N HIS A 111 -11.55 5.18 -3.39
CA HIS A 111 -11.78 5.11 -1.97
C HIS A 111 -10.72 4.25 -1.30
N SER A 112 -10.22 4.72 -0.19
CA SER A 112 -9.32 3.99 0.70
C SER A 112 -9.54 4.40 2.15
N ARG A 113 -8.94 3.69 3.07
CA ARG A 113 -8.91 4.06 4.47
C ARG A 113 -7.51 3.81 5.03
N ALA A 114 -6.92 4.82 5.64
CA ALA A 114 -5.67 4.71 6.38
C ALA A 114 -5.98 4.48 7.85
N GLY A 115 -5.30 3.54 8.49
CA GLY A 115 -5.52 3.21 9.88
C GLY A 115 -4.25 2.79 10.62
N LEU A 116 -4.31 2.94 11.92
CA LEU A 116 -3.27 2.57 12.86
C LEU A 116 -3.82 1.52 13.82
N SER A 117 -3.01 0.51 14.15
CA SER A 117 -3.45 -0.56 15.02
C SER A 117 -3.78 -0.04 16.42
N LEU A 118 -4.91 -0.50 16.96
CA LEU A 118 -5.33 -0.19 18.30
C LEU A 118 -4.56 -1.02 19.34
N PRO A 119 -4.30 -0.46 20.53
CA PRO A 119 -3.77 -1.25 21.63
C PRO A 119 -4.77 -2.31 22.08
N PRO A 120 -4.30 -3.40 22.70
CA PRO A 120 -5.18 -4.33 23.38
C PRO A 120 -6.08 -3.58 24.38
N ASN A 121 -7.37 -3.91 24.40
CA ASN A 121 -8.37 -3.30 25.28
C ASN A 121 -8.55 -1.78 25.09
N ALA A 122 -8.21 -1.24 23.92
CA ALA A 122 -8.57 0.13 23.58
C ALA A 122 -10.09 0.30 23.64
N GLY A 123 -10.52 1.42 24.23
CA GLY A 123 -11.91 1.86 24.08
C GLY A 123 -12.24 2.21 22.63
N VAL A 124 -13.52 2.47 22.38
CA VAL A 124 -13.96 2.91 21.04
C VAL A 124 -13.32 4.25 20.72
N PRO A 125 -12.58 4.36 19.58
CA PRO A 125 -11.97 5.63 19.18
C PRO A 125 -13.05 6.71 18.95
N GLN A 126 -12.72 7.96 19.30
CA GLN A 126 -13.62 9.07 19.06
C GLN A 126 -13.46 9.62 17.62
N LEU A 127 -14.58 10.12 17.08
CA LEU A 127 -14.56 10.77 15.76
C LEU A 127 -13.46 11.85 15.64
N PRO A 128 -12.88 12.02 14.47
CA PRO A 128 -13.24 11.40 13.18
C PRO A 128 -12.61 10.01 12.94
N LEU A 129 -11.97 9.41 13.96
CA LEU A 129 -11.45 8.06 13.84
C LEU A 129 -12.60 7.05 13.86
N GLU A 130 -12.62 6.17 12.86
CA GLU A 130 -13.58 5.07 12.77
C GLU A 130 -12.89 3.74 13.03
N PRO A 131 -13.43 2.87 13.87
CA PRO A 131 -12.88 1.54 14.08
C PRO A 131 -13.16 0.66 12.85
N PHE A 132 -12.18 -0.17 12.48
CA PHE A 132 -12.30 -1.21 11.46
C PHE A 132 -11.27 -2.31 11.70
N THR A 133 -11.36 -3.41 10.94
CA THR A 133 -10.44 -4.55 11.07
C THR A 133 -9.89 -4.96 9.71
N LEU A 134 -8.64 -5.41 9.69
CA LEU A 134 -8.01 -6.03 8.52
C LEU A 134 -7.45 -7.41 8.90
N GLY A 135 -7.22 -8.26 7.92
CA GLY A 135 -6.79 -9.65 8.16
C GLY A 135 -7.95 -10.57 8.51
N GLY A 136 -7.71 -11.56 9.36
CA GLY A 136 -8.69 -12.59 9.73
C GLY A 136 -8.92 -13.59 8.60
N GLY A 137 -7.86 -14.12 7.97
CA GLY A 137 -7.95 -15.08 6.89
C GLY A 137 -6.61 -15.34 6.19
N TRP A 138 -6.63 -16.26 5.22
CA TRP A 138 -5.48 -16.53 4.38
C TRP A 138 -5.21 -15.35 3.44
N CYS A 139 -3.95 -14.98 3.30
CA CYS A 139 -3.50 -13.94 2.39
C CYS A 139 -2.23 -14.38 1.65
N ALA A 140 -2.15 -14.01 0.38
CA ALA A 140 -0.88 -13.92 -0.31
C ALA A 140 -0.23 -12.59 0.07
N VAL A 141 0.97 -12.65 0.63
CA VAL A 141 1.69 -11.48 1.12
C VAL A 141 2.92 -11.26 0.28
N LEU A 142 2.96 -10.15 -0.44
CA LEU A 142 4.08 -9.75 -1.27
C LEU A 142 4.85 -8.64 -0.58
N ARG A 143 6.15 -8.86 -0.32
CA ARG A 143 7.04 -7.81 0.19
C ARG A 143 7.50 -6.93 -0.98
N HIS A 144 7.16 -5.64 -0.91
CA HIS A 144 7.67 -4.62 -1.80
C HIS A 144 8.76 -3.80 -1.12
N GLN A 145 9.89 -3.62 -1.81
CA GLN A 145 10.93 -2.68 -1.42
C GLN A 145 11.08 -1.63 -2.50
N GLY A 146 11.02 -0.38 -2.12
CA GLY A 146 11.17 0.77 -3.01
C GLY A 146 10.13 1.85 -2.83
N PRO A 147 10.15 2.88 -3.68
CA PRO A 147 9.19 3.96 -3.63
C PRO A 147 7.75 3.47 -3.83
N TYR A 148 6.79 4.04 -3.12
CA TYR A 148 5.36 3.67 -3.25
C TYR A 148 4.83 3.75 -4.69
N ALA A 149 5.38 4.65 -5.49
CA ALA A 149 5.03 4.77 -6.89
C ALA A 149 5.37 3.53 -7.75
N THR A 150 6.28 2.66 -7.28
CA THR A 150 6.64 1.41 -7.96
C THR A 150 5.74 0.23 -7.57
N MET A 151 4.90 0.38 -6.56
CA MET A 151 3.99 -0.67 -6.09
C MET A 151 3.01 -1.14 -7.18
N ARG A 152 2.67 -0.24 -8.13
CA ARG A 152 1.85 -0.62 -9.29
C ARG A 152 2.41 -1.84 -10.03
N ALA A 153 3.73 -1.92 -10.20
CA ALA A 153 4.38 -3.07 -10.83
C ALA A 153 4.23 -4.35 -9.99
N ALA A 154 4.35 -4.22 -8.66
CA ALA A 154 4.15 -5.35 -7.75
C ALA A 154 2.70 -5.87 -7.80
N TYR A 155 1.70 -4.98 -7.87
CA TYR A 155 0.30 -5.35 -8.05
C TYR A 155 0.06 -6.05 -9.39
N GLN A 156 0.58 -5.50 -10.50
CA GLN A 156 0.43 -6.12 -11.81
C GLN A 156 1.06 -7.52 -11.86
N TRP A 157 2.21 -7.70 -11.23
CA TRP A 157 2.86 -8.99 -11.12
C TRP A 157 2.07 -9.95 -10.23
N LEU A 158 1.57 -9.49 -9.08
CA LEU A 158 0.80 -10.30 -8.13
C LEU A 158 -0.48 -10.86 -8.78
N TYR A 159 -1.26 -10.02 -9.44
CA TYR A 159 -2.52 -10.43 -10.10
C TYR A 159 -2.30 -11.10 -11.46
N GLY A 160 -1.44 -10.53 -12.30
CA GLY A 160 -1.28 -10.97 -13.68
C GLY A 160 -0.33 -12.15 -13.87
N HIS A 161 0.55 -12.41 -12.91
CA HIS A 161 1.52 -13.48 -13.02
C HIS A 161 1.36 -14.51 -11.89
N TRP A 162 1.56 -14.06 -10.64
CA TRP A 162 1.56 -14.99 -9.51
C TRP A 162 0.19 -15.65 -9.30
N LEU A 163 -0.88 -14.89 -9.19
CA LEU A 163 -2.22 -15.42 -8.90
C LEU A 163 -2.67 -16.41 -9.96
N VAL A 164 -2.42 -16.10 -11.24
CA VAL A 164 -2.80 -16.96 -12.38
C VAL A 164 -2.10 -18.33 -12.34
N GLN A 165 -0.90 -18.40 -11.78
CA GLN A 165 -0.09 -19.63 -11.75
C GLN A 165 -0.11 -20.34 -10.40
N SER A 166 -0.60 -19.67 -9.37
CA SER A 166 -0.48 -20.14 -7.98
C SER A 166 -1.46 -21.25 -7.60
N GLY A 167 -2.55 -21.42 -8.36
CA GLY A 167 -3.66 -22.31 -7.99
C GLY A 167 -4.55 -21.76 -6.85
N TYR A 168 -4.28 -20.53 -6.36
CA TYR A 168 -5.12 -19.85 -5.38
C TYR A 168 -6.17 -18.99 -6.06
N GLU A 169 -7.23 -18.68 -5.33
CA GLU A 169 -8.30 -17.79 -5.75
C GLU A 169 -8.37 -16.57 -4.82
N ALA A 170 -8.46 -15.37 -5.41
CA ALA A 170 -8.64 -14.14 -4.64
C ALA A 170 -10.03 -14.11 -4.01
N ALA A 171 -10.12 -13.79 -2.73
CA ALA A 171 -11.39 -13.62 -2.05
C ALA A 171 -12.04 -12.29 -2.46
N ASP A 172 -13.38 -12.23 -2.35
CA ASP A 172 -14.14 -10.97 -2.53
C ASP A 172 -13.97 -10.06 -1.30
N ARG A 173 -12.75 -9.64 -1.08
CA ARG A 173 -12.32 -8.75 0.01
C ARG A 173 -11.27 -7.79 -0.53
N PRO A 174 -11.27 -6.53 -0.06
CA PRO A 174 -10.31 -5.55 -0.55
C PRO A 174 -8.89 -5.91 -0.16
N VAL A 175 -7.94 -5.59 -1.04
CA VAL A 175 -6.51 -5.65 -0.73
C VAL A 175 -6.15 -4.58 0.29
N PHE A 176 -5.13 -4.87 1.09
CA PHE A 176 -4.61 -3.91 2.04
C PHE A 176 -3.08 -3.97 2.09
N GLU A 177 -2.51 -2.90 2.58
CA GLU A 177 -1.07 -2.71 2.69
C GLU A 177 -0.67 -2.44 4.13
N GLU A 178 0.52 -2.88 4.50
CA GLU A 178 1.18 -2.51 5.74
C GLU A 178 2.50 -1.82 5.42
N TYR A 179 2.71 -0.66 5.99
CA TYR A 179 3.92 0.14 5.82
C TYR A 179 4.87 -0.14 6.99
N LEU A 180 5.98 -0.79 6.70
CA LEU A 180 6.85 -1.37 7.71
C LEU A 180 7.91 -0.41 8.23
N ASN A 181 8.17 0.66 7.50
CA ASN A 181 9.06 1.74 7.90
C ASN A 181 8.52 3.11 7.50
N ASN A 182 9.10 4.16 8.06
CA ASN A 182 8.59 5.50 7.95
C ASN A 182 9.27 6.25 6.79
N PRO A 183 8.51 6.79 5.81
CA PRO A 183 9.08 7.55 4.68
C PRO A 183 9.74 8.88 5.09
N ARG A 184 9.62 9.31 6.34
CA ARG A 184 10.31 10.51 6.86
C ARG A 184 11.75 10.23 7.21
N ASP A 185 12.06 8.98 7.60
CA ASP A 185 13.36 8.57 8.14
C ASP A 185 14.06 7.53 7.25
N THR A 186 13.36 7.04 6.21
CA THR A 186 13.85 5.97 5.32
C THR A 186 14.00 6.52 3.90
N PRO A 187 15.16 6.34 3.25
CA PRO A 187 15.32 6.61 1.83
C PRO A 187 14.27 5.87 0.97
N PRO A 188 13.74 6.49 -0.09
CA PRO A 188 12.66 5.88 -0.88
C PRO A 188 12.94 4.46 -1.39
N GLU A 189 14.18 4.18 -1.77
CA GLU A 189 14.63 2.87 -2.26
C GLU A 189 14.69 1.77 -1.18
N LEU A 190 14.64 2.17 0.10
CA LEU A 190 14.64 1.28 1.26
C LEU A 190 13.28 1.22 1.95
N LEU A 191 12.26 1.89 1.40
CA LEU A 191 10.89 1.75 1.91
C LEU A 191 10.41 0.31 1.77
N LEU A 192 9.80 -0.20 2.82
CA LEU A 192 9.27 -1.56 2.88
C LEU A 192 7.76 -1.52 3.10
N SER A 193 7.04 -2.26 2.28
CA SER A 193 5.59 -2.45 2.41
C SER A 193 5.23 -3.91 2.15
N ASP A 194 4.29 -4.43 2.89
CA ASP A 194 3.64 -5.70 2.59
C ASP A 194 2.29 -5.46 1.93
N ILE A 195 2.08 -6.06 0.76
CA ILE A 195 0.80 -6.08 0.04
C ILE A 195 0.10 -7.39 0.39
N TYR A 196 -1.10 -7.29 0.94
CA TYR A 196 -1.92 -8.42 1.34
C TYR A 196 -3.08 -8.60 0.37
N LEU A 197 -3.07 -9.70 -0.38
CA LEU A 197 -4.18 -10.15 -1.21
C LEU A 197 -4.95 -11.23 -0.45
N PRO A 198 -6.18 -10.97 0.02
CA PRO A 198 -6.99 -11.98 0.67
C PRO A 198 -7.31 -13.13 -0.30
N LEU A 199 -7.23 -14.36 0.20
CA LEU A 199 -7.49 -15.58 -0.56
C LEU A 199 -8.75 -16.28 -0.04
N VAL A 200 -9.40 -17.04 -0.90
CA VAL A 200 -10.48 -17.95 -0.53
C VAL A 200 -9.91 -19.07 0.33
N ASP A 201 -10.57 -19.39 1.45
CA ASP A 201 -10.16 -20.46 2.34
C ASP A 201 -10.20 -21.81 1.63
N GLY A 202 -9.10 -22.57 1.69
CA GLY A 202 -9.04 -23.94 1.21
C GLY A 202 -8.64 -24.12 -0.27
N THR A 203 -8.28 -23.08 -1.01
CA THR A 203 -7.85 -23.18 -2.40
C THR A 203 -6.35 -23.34 -2.59
N ALA A 204 -5.71 -24.31 -1.93
CA ALA A 204 -4.56 -24.96 -2.54
C ALA A 204 -5.12 -26.22 -3.24
N SER A 205 -5.45 -26.13 -4.52
CA SER A 205 -5.78 -27.32 -5.32
C SER A 205 -4.58 -28.24 -5.26
N SER A 206 -4.77 -29.39 -4.60
CA SER A 206 -3.84 -30.50 -4.63
C SER A 206 -3.54 -30.85 -6.09
N GLN A 207 -2.34 -30.56 -6.55
CA GLN A 207 -1.75 -31.25 -7.71
C GLN A 207 -0.86 -32.37 -7.21
#